data_b3f679c07a499c0788b83b508ac19b22
#
_entry.id   b3f679c07a499c0788b83b508ac19b22
#
_cell.length_a   1.000
_cell.length_b   1.000
_cell.length_c   1.000
_cell.angle_alpha   90.00
_cell.angle_beta   90.00
_cell.angle_gamma   90.00
#
_symmetry.space_group_name_H-M   'P 1'
#
loop_
_entity.id
_entity.type
_entity.pdbx_description
1 polymer ?
#
loop_
_entity_poly.entity_id
_entity_poly.type
_entity_poly.pdbx_seq_one_letter_code
_entity_poly.pdbx_strand_id
1 'polypeptide(L)'
;MVQMFESLIAMGLKEFLGCPAVFSEASLTEFFANSSVRDGMVVSTIKGKAVEISEEVFATTFELPTEGLTDLSEVPKNLVFDARSLFSVSQEQVSISCFKKEMEIQYRLLSDILAKTIYVKAGSFDAVTRDRFLLMTAITFDVKVNWSRLLFDVLKDMVTPGSRQAKWYAIQICVLLKNIPGLELGESRAFPLP
;
A
#
# COMPACT_ATOMS: atom_id res chain seq x y z
N MET A 1 -20.35 0.16 -3.80
CA MET A 1 -19.11 0.47 -4.54
C MET A 1 -18.64 1.89 -4.28
N VAL A 2 -19.48 2.92 -4.45
CA VAL A 2 -19.14 4.34 -4.15
C VAL A 2 -18.67 4.52 -2.71
N GLN A 3 -19.38 3.99 -1.74
CA GLN A 3 -19.03 4.08 -0.31
C GLN A 3 -17.62 3.56 0.03
N MET A 4 -17.18 2.50 -0.63
CA MET A 4 -15.85 1.91 -0.39
C MET A 4 -14.73 2.86 -0.85
N PHE A 5 -14.87 3.49 -2.03
CA PHE A 5 -13.91 4.48 -2.49
C PHE A 5 -13.92 5.74 -1.62
N GLU A 6 -15.11 6.17 -1.16
CA GLU A 6 -15.25 7.28 -0.21
C GLU A 6 -14.53 6.97 1.10
N SER A 7 -14.63 5.73 1.61
CA SER A 7 -13.90 5.30 2.80
C SER A 7 -12.37 5.36 2.60
N LEU A 8 -11.85 4.90 1.46
CA LEU A 8 -10.41 4.98 1.17
C LEU A 8 -9.92 6.44 1.06
N ILE A 9 -10.74 7.33 0.49
CA ILE A 9 -10.43 8.76 0.42
C ILE A 9 -10.47 9.38 1.83
N ALA A 10 -11.49 9.06 2.62
CA ALA A 10 -11.64 9.54 4.00
C ALA A 10 -10.48 9.09 4.90
N MET A 11 -9.92 7.91 4.63
CA MET A 11 -8.73 7.38 5.30
C MET A 11 -7.42 8.07 4.87
N GLY A 12 -7.46 9.05 3.96
CA GLY A 12 -6.28 9.81 3.52
C GLY A 12 -5.44 9.11 2.45
N LEU A 13 -5.98 8.14 1.71
CA LEU A 13 -5.24 7.39 0.69
C LEU A 13 -5.37 7.96 -0.72
N LYS A 14 -6.09 9.08 -0.89
CA LYS A 14 -6.40 9.64 -2.21
C LYS A 14 -5.16 9.90 -3.06
N GLU A 15 -4.18 10.61 -2.54
CA GLU A 15 -2.97 10.99 -3.28
C GLU A 15 -2.06 9.80 -3.57
N PHE A 16 -2.02 8.82 -2.66
CA PHE A 16 -1.24 7.59 -2.84
C PHE A 16 -1.83 6.66 -3.90
N LEU A 17 -3.14 6.47 -3.90
CA LEU A 17 -3.86 5.60 -4.85
C LEU A 17 -4.11 6.29 -6.20
N GLY A 18 -4.23 7.62 -6.21
CA GLY A 18 -4.55 8.43 -7.38
C GLY A 18 -3.34 8.93 -8.17
N CYS A 19 -2.14 8.40 -7.93
CA CYS A 19 -0.94 8.78 -8.67
C CYS A 19 -1.12 8.61 -10.19
N PRO A 20 -0.61 9.56 -11.00
CA PRO A 20 -0.61 9.43 -12.45
C PRO A 20 0.13 8.16 -12.89
N ALA A 21 -0.48 7.37 -13.77
CA ALA A 21 0.07 6.10 -14.26
C ALA A 21 1.24 6.32 -15.25
N VAL A 22 2.27 7.05 -14.82
CA VAL A 22 3.46 7.38 -15.60
C VAL A 22 4.71 6.95 -14.84
N PHE A 23 5.58 6.19 -15.47
CA PHE A 23 6.82 5.72 -14.86
C PHE A 23 8.01 5.76 -15.81
N SER A 24 9.22 5.83 -15.26
CA SER A 24 10.49 5.69 -15.98
C SER A 24 11.10 4.33 -15.63
N GLU A 25 11.10 3.41 -16.58
CA GLU A 25 11.62 2.05 -16.36
C GLU A 25 13.11 2.06 -16.02
N ALA A 26 13.90 2.88 -16.72
CA ALA A 26 15.34 3.00 -16.49
C ALA A 26 15.63 3.48 -15.06
N SER A 27 14.96 4.55 -14.62
CA SER A 27 15.15 5.09 -13.26
C SER A 27 14.70 4.14 -12.17
N LEU A 28 13.62 3.39 -12.40
CA LEU A 28 13.15 2.36 -11.45
C LEU A 28 14.13 1.19 -11.36
N THR A 29 14.63 0.73 -12.48
CA THR A 29 15.63 -0.35 -12.51
C THR A 29 16.88 0.04 -11.72
N GLU A 30 17.38 1.25 -11.94
CA GLU A 30 18.55 1.76 -11.24
C GLU A 30 18.25 2.01 -9.74
N PHE A 31 17.05 2.55 -9.43
CA PHE A 31 16.61 2.72 -8.05
C PHE A 31 16.65 1.39 -7.29
N PHE A 32 16.01 0.34 -7.80
CA PHE A 32 15.97 -0.96 -7.12
C PHE A 32 17.34 -1.67 -7.07
N ALA A 33 18.18 -1.49 -8.10
CA ALA A 33 19.52 -2.07 -8.12
C ALA A 33 20.44 -1.50 -7.03
N ASN A 34 20.27 -0.21 -6.71
CA ASN A 34 21.14 0.53 -5.79
C ASN A 34 20.48 0.81 -4.43
N SER A 35 19.24 0.40 -4.22
CA SER A 35 18.51 0.72 -2.99
C SER A 35 18.87 -0.17 -1.81
N SER A 36 18.80 0.42 -0.63
CA SER A 36 18.94 -0.26 0.66
C SER A 36 18.24 0.55 1.74
N VAL A 37 18.10 -0.05 2.93
CA VAL A 37 17.61 0.65 4.12
C VAL A 37 18.81 1.02 4.99
N ARG A 38 18.95 2.31 5.32
CA ARG A 38 19.97 2.84 6.23
C ARG A 38 19.34 3.83 7.20
N ASP A 39 19.60 3.68 8.48
CA ASP A 39 19.08 4.57 9.53
C ASP A 39 17.55 4.81 9.44
N GLY A 40 16.81 3.76 9.08
CA GLY A 40 15.36 3.83 8.93
C GLY A 40 14.86 4.51 7.65
N MET A 41 15.76 5.00 6.79
CA MET A 41 15.44 5.60 5.49
C MET A 41 15.68 4.63 4.35
N VAL A 42 14.96 4.82 3.25
CA VAL A 42 15.26 4.19 1.97
C VAL A 42 16.26 5.06 1.22
N VAL A 43 17.42 4.49 0.90
CA VAL A 43 18.50 5.19 0.17
C VAL A 43 18.77 4.49 -1.14
N SER A 44 19.13 5.25 -2.17
CA SER A 44 19.53 4.73 -3.48
C SER A 44 20.48 5.69 -4.17
N THR A 45 20.94 5.32 -5.36
CA THR A 45 21.71 6.19 -6.26
C THR A 45 21.17 6.06 -7.67
N ILE A 46 20.80 7.18 -8.29
CA ILE A 46 20.27 7.24 -9.66
C ILE A 46 21.09 8.27 -10.44
N LYS A 47 21.67 7.86 -11.56
CA LYS A 47 22.54 8.70 -12.40
C LYS A 47 23.63 9.43 -11.58
N GLY A 48 24.21 8.71 -10.61
CA GLY A 48 25.24 9.26 -9.73
C GLY A 48 24.75 10.21 -8.63
N LYS A 49 23.42 10.46 -8.53
CA LYS A 49 22.83 11.26 -7.45
C LYS A 49 22.34 10.39 -6.33
N ALA A 50 22.67 10.77 -5.11
CA ALA A 50 22.13 10.16 -3.91
C ALA A 50 20.63 10.48 -3.78
N VAL A 51 19.85 9.47 -3.46
CA VAL A 51 18.41 9.53 -3.18
C VAL A 51 18.19 9.08 -1.75
N GLU A 52 17.53 9.90 -0.96
CA GLU A 52 17.18 9.59 0.44
C GLU A 52 15.68 9.84 0.63
N ILE A 53 14.96 8.83 1.05
CA ILE A 53 13.53 8.88 1.30
C ILE A 53 13.29 8.51 2.76
N SER A 54 12.95 9.50 3.57
CA SER A 54 12.49 9.30 4.94
C SER A 54 10.98 9.04 4.98
N GLU A 55 10.48 8.52 6.11
CA GLU A 55 9.04 8.40 6.34
C GLU A 55 8.32 9.75 6.23
N GLU A 56 8.96 10.84 6.70
CA GLU A 56 8.42 12.19 6.63
C GLU A 56 8.26 12.68 5.18
N VAL A 57 9.29 12.48 4.34
CA VAL A 57 9.23 12.80 2.91
C VAL A 57 8.14 12.00 2.21
N PHE A 58 8.04 10.71 2.55
CA PHE A 58 7.01 9.82 2.02
C PHE A 58 5.61 10.27 2.41
N ALA A 59 5.39 10.56 3.71
CA ALA A 59 4.11 11.04 4.22
C ALA A 59 3.70 12.36 3.58
N THR A 60 4.62 13.32 3.47
CA THR A 60 4.35 14.64 2.89
C THR A 60 4.03 14.54 1.40
N THR A 61 4.76 13.70 0.65
CA THR A 61 4.55 13.53 -0.80
C THR A 61 3.15 13.03 -1.14
N PHE A 62 2.61 12.12 -0.32
CA PHE A 62 1.30 11.50 -0.56
C PHE A 62 0.22 11.98 0.40
N GLU A 63 0.48 13.03 1.18
CA GLU A 63 -0.44 13.59 2.16
C GLU A 63 -1.03 12.52 3.11
N LEU A 64 -0.19 11.55 3.52
CA LEU A 64 -0.63 10.41 4.32
C LEU A 64 -0.79 10.77 5.81
N PRO A 65 -1.82 10.22 6.48
CA PRO A 65 -1.94 10.30 7.92
C PRO A 65 -0.72 9.68 8.62
N THR A 66 -0.21 10.38 9.63
CA THR A 66 0.94 9.98 10.45
C THR A 66 0.53 9.53 11.86
N GLU A 67 -0.76 9.59 12.17
CA GLU A 67 -1.34 9.20 13.46
C GLU A 67 -2.27 8.00 13.30
N GLY A 68 -2.47 7.25 14.37
CA GLY A 68 -3.35 6.09 14.40
C GLY A 68 -2.59 4.79 14.66
N LEU A 69 -3.26 3.67 14.43
CA LEU A 69 -2.70 2.34 14.66
C LEU A 69 -1.50 2.06 13.76
N THR A 70 -0.42 1.61 14.35
CA THR A 70 0.77 1.10 13.67
C THR A 70 0.84 -0.42 13.67
N ASP A 71 0.10 -1.05 14.58
CA ASP A 71 -0.07 -2.51 14.66
C ASP A 71 -1.54 -2.87 14.44
N LEU A 72 -1.81 -3.63 13.38
CA LEU A 72 -3.17 -4.07 13.05
C LEU A 72 -3.77 -5.03 14.09
N SER A 73 -2.96 -5.64 14.94
CA SER A 73 -3.45 -6.46 16.06
C SER A 73 -4.21 -5.66 17.12
N GLU A 74 -4.04 -4.35 17.13
CA GLU A 74 -4.73 -3.41 18.02
C GLU A 74 -6.12 -2.99 17.51
N VAL A 75 -6.55 -3.43 16.33
CA VAL A 75 -7.92 -3.21 15.84
C VAL A 75 -8.90 -3.79 16.87
N PRO A 76 -9.90 -3.00 17.33
CA PRO A 76 -10.80 -3.41 18.40
C PRO A 76 -11.51 -4.74 18.09
N LYS A 77 -11.45 -5.69 19.03
CA LYS A 77 -11.97 -7.06 18.85
C LYS A 77 -13.47 -7.11 18.58
N ASN A 78 -14.24 -6.18 19.15
CA ASN A 78 -15.67 -6.05 18.88
C ASN A 78 -15.93 -5.68 17.42
N LEU A 79 -15.14 -4.79 16.84
CA LEU A 79 -15.27 -4.42 15.42
C LEU A 79 -14.87 -5.59 14.51
N VAL A 80 -13.84 -6.34 14.89
CA VAL A 80 -13.45 -7.57 14.17
C VAL A 80 -14.59 -8.60 14.22
N PHE A 81 -15.25 -8.75 15.37
CA PHE A 81 -16.40 -9.64 15.52
C PHE A 81 -17.55 -9.22 14.59
N ASP A 82 -17.89 -7.93 14.57
CA ASP A 82 -18.95 -7.39 13.72
C ASP A 82 -18.59 -7.52 12.22
N ALA A 83 -17.34 -7.28 11.86
CA ALA A 83 -16.84 -7.43 10.50
C ALA A 83 -17.00 -8.85 9.95
N ARG A 84 -16.87 -9.87 10.79
CA ARG A 84 -17.00 -11.28 10.38
C ARG A 84 -18.38 -11.60 9.81
N SER A 85 -19.43 -11.01 10.36
CA SER A 85 -20.79 -11.15 9.83
C SER A 85 -21.06 -10.17 8.69
N LEU A 86 -20.57 -8.93 8.82
CA LEU A 86 -20.78 -7.87 7.83
C LEU A 86 -20.15 -8.20 6.47
N PHE A 87 -18.96 -8.80 6.47
CA PHE A 87 -18.26 -9.14 5.22
C PHE A 87 -18.79 -10.41 4.55
N SER A 88 -19.57 -11.21 5.25
CA SER A 88 -20.04 -12.53 4.82
C SER A 88 -21.22 -12.45 3.87
N VAL A 89 -21.18 -13.21 2.77
CA VAL A 89 -22.33 -13.41 1.86
C VAL A 89 -23.50 -14.10 2.57
N SER A 90 -23.20 -15.08 3.46
CA SER A 90 -24.22 -15.85 4.17
C SER A 90 -24.74 -15.16 5.42
N GLN A 91 -24.15 -14.04 5.84
CA GLN A 91 -24.34 -13.36 7.13
C GLN A 91 -23.92 -14.21 8.35
N GLU A 92 -23.44 -15.42 8.15
CA GLU A 92 -22.75 -16.18 9.18
C GLU A 92 -21.32 -15.68 9.32
N GLN A 93 -20.72 -15.83 10.50
CA GLN A 93 -19.38 -15.34 10.75
C GLN A 93 -18.32 -16.06 9.90
N VAL A 94 -17.67 -15.33 9.00
CA VAL A 94 -16.48 -15.82 8.30
C VAL A 94 -15.25 -15.84 9.22
N SER A 95 -14.26 -16.66 8.89
CA SER A 95 -12.96 -16.61 9.56
C SER A 95 -12.21 -15.32 9.24
N ILE A 96 -11.36 -14.83 10.15
CA ILE A 96 -10.41 -13.73 9.87
C ILE A 96 -9.34 -14.11 8.85
N SER A 97 -9.28 -15.40 8.48
CA SER A 97 -8.54 -15.93 7.33
C SER A 97 -9.53 -16.75 6.52
N CYS A 98 -10.11 -16.16 5.50
CA CYS A 98 -11.20 -16.74 4.71
C CYS A 98 -10.90 -16.66 3.21
N PHE A 99 -11.74 -17.30 2.40
CA PHE A 99 -11.68 -17.14 0.96
C PHE A 99 -12.57 -15.97 0.50
N LYS A 100 -12.13 -15.24 -0.53
CA LYS A 100 -12.92 -14.13 -1.10
C LYS A 100 -14.33 -14.54 -1.52
N LYS A 101 -14.53 -15.78 -1.97
CA LYS A 101 -15.85 -16.31 -2.35
C LYS A 101 -16.87 -16.29 -1.20
N GLU A 102 -16.40 -16.28 0.05
CA GLU A 102 -17.25 -16.24 1.25
C GLU A 102 -17.67 -14.82 1.62
N MET A 103 -17.12 -13.80 0.92
CA MET A 103 -17.34 -12.39 1.21
C MET A 103 -18.29 -11.74 0.19
N GLU A 104 -19.01 -10.72 0.62
CA GLU A 104 -19.78 -9.82 -0.22
C GLU A 104 -18.89 -9.14 -1.26
N ILE A 105 -19.45 -8.83 -2.44
CA ILE A 105 -18.68 -8.34 -3.61
C ILE A 105 -17.89 -7.06 -3.33
N GLN A 106 -18.45 -6.16 -2.53
CA GLN A 106 -17.77 -4.91 -2.15
C GLN A 106 -16.51 -5.16 -1.34
N TYR A 107 -16.51 -6.15 -0.44
CA TYR A 107 -15.35 -6.51 0.38
C TYR A 107 -14.34 -7.34 -0.39
N ARG A 108 -14.77 -8.14 -1.38
CA ARG A 108 -13.85 -8.76 -2.35
C ARG A 108 -13.05 -7.70 -3.09
N LEU A 109 -13.72 -6.65 -3.57
CA LEU A 109 -13.06 -5.54 -4.28
C LEU A 109 -12.11 -4.76 -3.37
N LEU A 110 -12.52 -4.46 -2.13
CA LEU A 110 -11.64 -3.84 -1.13
C LEU A 110 -10.41 -4.70 -0.87
N SER A 111 -10.59 -6.01 -0.66
CA SER A 111 -9.50 -6.97 -0.49
C SER A 111 -8.54 -6.96 -1.69
N ASP A 112 -9.05 -6.88 -2.92
CA ASP A 112 -8.24 -6.85 -4.14
C ASP A 112 -7.43 -5.55 -4.27
N ILE A 113 -8.02 -4.41 -3.93
CA ILE A 113 -7.31 -3.12 -3.88
C ILE A 113 -6.16 -3.21 -2.88
N LEU A 114 -6.44 -3.64 -1.66
CA LEU A 114 -5.41 -3.76 -0.61
C LEU A 114 -4.33 -4.78 -0.98
N ALA A 115 -4.70 -5.90 -1.61
CA ALA A 115 -3.75 -6.89 -2.08
C ALA A 115 -2.80 -6.32 -3.13
N LYS A 116 -3.29 -5.50 -4.04
CA LYS A 116 -2.51 -4.89 -5.12
C LYS A 116 -1.70 -3.69 -4.68
N THR A 117 -2.12 -2.97 -3.65
CA THR A 117 -1.49 -1.71 -3.23
C THR A 117 -0.60 -1.85 -2.00
N ILE A 118 -0.88 -2.78 -1.10
CA ILE A 118 -0.21 -2.88 0.20
C ILE A 118 0.46 -4.25 0.39
N TYR A 119 -0.25 -5.33 0.08
CA TYR A 119 0.20 -6.69 0.34
C TYR A 119 0.76 -7.39 -0.90
N VAL A 120 1.81 -6.85 -1.47
CA VAL A 120 2.38 -7.27 -2.75
C VAL A 120 3.14 -8.61 -2.67
N LYS A 121 2.67 -9.56 -1.90
CA LYS A 121 3.24 -10.92 -1.89
C LYS A 121 2.61 -11.75 -3.01
N ALA A 122 3.46 -12.33 -3.85
CA ALA A 122 3.06 -13.37 -4.79
C ALA A 122 2.42 -14.53 -4.01
N GLY A 123 1.11 -14.63 -4.05
CA GLY A 123 0.32 -15.66 -3.37
C GLY A 123 -1.08 -15.72 -3.95
N SER A 124 -1.87 -16.68 -3.50
CA SER A 124 -3.26 -16.81 -3.94
C SER A 124 -4.05 -15.54 -3.61
N PHE A 125 -4.51 -14.85 -4.66
CA PHE A 125 -5.41 -13.69 -4.51
C PHE A 125 -6.80 -14.11 -4.00
N ASP A 126 -7.08 -15.40 -3.92
CA ASP A 126 -8.38 -15.94 -3.48
C ASP A 126 -8.51 -16.02 -1.96
N ALA A 127 -7.39 -16.04 -1.23
CA ALA A 127 -7.38 -16.05 0.22
C ALA A 127 -7.21 -14.63 0.78
N VAL A 128 -8.02 -14.29 1.78
CA VAL A 128 -7.88 -13.08 2.58
C VAL A 128 -7.07 -13.43 3.81
N THR A 129 -5.89 -12.82 3.95
CA THR A 129 -5.04 -13.01 5.14
C THR A 129 -5.60 -12.27 6.34
N ARG A 130 -5.20 -12.68 7.55
CA ARG A 130 -5.57 -12.02 8.79
C ARG A 130 -5.31 -10.51 8.75
N ASP A 131 -4.12 -10.09 8.37
CA ASP A 131 -3.72 -8.67 8.36
C ASP A 131 -4.58 -7.88 7.38
N ARG A 132 -4.86 -8.45 6.21
CA ARG A 132 -5.77 -7.84 5.24
C ARG A 132 -7.19 -7.71 5.78
N PHE A 133 -7.69 -8.75 6.47
CA PHE A 133 -9.00 -8.71 7.12
C PHE A 133 -9.08 -7.62 8.19
N LEU A 134 -8.06 -7.51 9.05
CA LEU A 134 -7.98 -6.47 10.08
C LEU A 134 -7.93 -5.06 9.46
N LEU A 135 -7.17 -4.88 8.38
CA LEU A 135 -7.11 -3.62 7.68
C LEU A 135 -8.44 -3.24 7.02
N MET A 136 -9.13 -4.22 6.41
CA MET A 136 -10.47 -4.03 5.88
C MET A 136 -11.47 -3.63 6.99
N THR A 137 -11.35 -4.23 8.17
CA THR A 137 -12.14 -3.87 9.35
C THR A 137 -11.87 -2.43 9.75
N ALA A 138 -10.60 -2.02 9.87
CA ALA A 138 -10.23 -0.66 10.22
C ALA A 138 -10.81 0.36 9.22
N ILE A 139 -10.73 0.10 7.92
CA ILE A 139 -11.29 0.96 6.87
C ILE A 139 -12.82 1.04 6.98
N THR A 140 -13.48 -0.09 7.19
CA THR A 140 -14.95 -0.16 7.21
C THR A 140 -15.54 0.56 8.42
N PHE A 141 -14.86 0.53 9.55
CA PHE A 141 -15.32 1.13 10.81
C PHE A 141 -14.61 2.45 11.17
N ASP A 142 -13.94 3.05 10.20
CA ASP A 142 -13.25 4.36 10.34
C ASP A 142 -12.25 4.40 11.52
N VAL A 143 -11.55 3.29 11.75
CA VAL A 143 -10.47 3.24 12.74
C VAL A 143 -9.23 3.90 12.15
N LYS A 144 -8.70 4.91 12.83
CA LYS A 144 -7.50 5.64 12.38
C LYS A 144 -6.29 4.72 12.28
N VAL A 145 -5.68 4.68 11.10
CA VAL A 145 -4.46 3.91 10.80
C VAL A 145 -3.33 4.88 10.44
N ASN A 146 -2.16 4.67 10.98
CA ASN A 146 -0.95 5.38 10.56
C ASN A 146 -0.49 4.85 9.19
N TRP A 147 -1.12 5.37 8.14
CA TRP A 147 -0.84 4.95 6.76
C TRP A 147 0.58 5.27 6.31
N SER A 148 1.13 6.39 6.79
CA SER A 148 2.53 6.75 6.53
C SER A 148 3.47 5.62 6.95
N ARG A 149 3.36 5.18 8.18
CA ARG A 149 4.19 4.11 8.73
C ARG A 149 3.98 2.79 8.00
N LEU A 150 2.73 2.39 7.85
CA LEU A 150 2.37 1.11 7.24
C LEU A 150 2.87 1.00 5.80
N LEU A 151 2.65 2.02 4.97
CA LEU A 151 3.05 2.01 3.56
C LEU A 151 4.57 2.21 3.39
N PHE A 152 5.19 3.00 4.27
CA PHE A 152 6.64 3.18 4.25
C PHE A 152 7.40 1.90 4.66
N ASP A 153 6.87 1.13 5.63
CA ASP A 153 7.41 -0.17 5.99
C ASP A 153 7.36 -1.14 4.81
N VAL A 154 6.27 -1.14 4.02
CA VAL A 154 6.18 -1.91 2.77
C VAL A 154 7.25 -1.47 1.76
N LEU A 155 7.51 -0.17 1.60
CA LEU A 155 8.57 0.34 0.74
C LEU A 155 9.96 -0.14 1.20
N LYS A 156 10.24 -0.10 2.50
CA LYS A 156 11.49 -0.62 3.07
C LYS A 156 11.67 -2.12 2.80
N ASP A 157 10.58 -2.89 2.94
CA ASP A 157 10.60 -4.32 2.63
C ASP A 157 10.91 -4.58 1.15
N MET A 158 10.38 -3.75 0.23
CA MET A 158 10.64 -3.88 -1.21
C MET A 158 12.12 -3.70 -1.59
N VAL A 159 12.84 -2.85 -0.87
CA VAL A 159 14.25 -2.56 -1.16
C VAL A 159 15.21 -3.42 -0.34
N THR A 160 14.70 -4.26 0.54
CA THR A 160 15.51 -5.18 1.32
C THR A 160 15.96 -6.36 0.43
N PRO A 161 17.27 -6.70 0.40
CA PRO A 161 17.79 -7.79 -0.40
C PRO A 161 17.09 -9.12 -0.13
N GLY A 162 16.71 -9.84 -1.17
CA GLY A 162 16.03 -11.13 -1.07
C GLY A 162 14.50 -11.04 -0.94
N SER A 163 13.93 -9.85 -0.84
CA SER A 163 12.49 -9.70 -0.95
C SER A 163 12.03 -10.03 -2.37
N ARG A 164 11.08 -10.96 -2.50
CA ARG A 164 10.46 -11.30 -3.80
C ARG A 164 9.36 -10.31 -4.16
N GLN A 165 9.57 -9.03 -3.89
CA GLN A 165 8.49 -8.07 -4.02
C GLN A 165 8.39 -7.57 -5.46
N ALA A 166 7.17 -7.62 -5.99
CA ALA A 166 6.86 -7.12 -7.30
C ALA A 166 6.88 -5.57 -7.33
N LYS A 167 7.13 -5.01 -8.49
CA LYS A 167 7.33 -3.59 -8.77
C LYS A 167 6.04 -2.73 -8.64
N TRP A 168 5.21 -2.95 -7.61
CA TRP A 168 3.88 -2.33 -7.53
C TRP A 168 3.90 -0.87 -7.11
N TYR A 169 4.94 -0.43 -6.36
CA TYR A 169 5.14 0.98 -6.03
C TYR A 169 5.90 1.74 -7.12
N ALA A 170 5.99 1.19 -8.34
CA ALA A 170 6.72 1.82 -9.44
C ALA A 170 6.27 3.26 -9.69
N ILE A 171 4.95 3.48 -9.70
CA ILE A 171 4.37 4.82 -9.91
C ILE A 171 4.68 5.73 -8.73
N GLN A 172 4.45 5.27 -7.50
CA GLN A 172 4.71 6.03 -6.28
C GLN A 172 6.20 6.37 -6.14
N ILE A 173 7.08 5.42 -6.43
CA ILE A 173 8.53 5.67 -6.45
C ILE A 173 8.88 6.75 -7.49
N CYS A 174 8.32 6.70 -8.70
CA CYS A 174 8.54 7.75 -9.69
C CYS A 174 8.04 9.13 -9.23
N VAL A 175 6.92 9.19 -8.50
CA VAL A 175 6.45 10.46 -7.92
C VAL A 175 7.44 10.97 -6.88
N LEU A 176 7.94 10.11 -5.99
CA LEU A 176 8.98 10.47 -5.01
C LEU A 176 10.25 10.97 -5.70
N LEU A 177 10.71 10.26 -6.73
CA LEU A 177 11.93 10.61 -7.46
C LEU A 177 11.82 11.95 -8.22
N LYS A 178 10.63 12.27 -8.74
CA LYS A 178 10.38 13.58 -9.39
C LYS A 178 10.53 14.76 -8.44
N ASN A 179 10.32 14.55 -7.15
CA ASN A 179 10.45 15.59 -6.15
C ASN A 179 11.90 15.82 -5.69
N ILE A 180 12.85 15.03 -6.19
CA ILE A 180 14.27 15.18 -5.84
C ILE A 180 14.90 16.27 -6.72
N PRO A 181 15.44 17.35 -6.12
CA PRO A 181 15.99 18.45 -6.89
C PRO A 181 17.10 18.02 -7.85
N GLY A 182 16.95 18.39 -9.13
CA GLY A 182 17.94 18.13 -10.16
C GLY A 182 18.09 16.66 -10.58
N LEU A 183 17.14 15.79 -10.22
CA LEU A 183 17.07 14.43 -10.73
C LEU A 183 16.15 14.38 -11.95
N GLU A 184 16.73 14.09 -13.13
CA GLU A 184 15.98 13.89 -14.37
C GLU A 184 15.73 12.39 -14.57
N LEU A 185 14.46 11.97 -14.62
CA LEU A 185 14.09 10.56 -14.71
C LEU A 185 14.24 9.96 -16.12
N GLY A 186 14.47 10.78 -17.17
CA GLY A 186 14.51 10.33 -18.56
C GLY A 186 13.12 10.07 -19.15
N GLU A 187 13.05 9.27 -20.21
CA GLU A 187 11.78 8.98 -20.90
C GLU A 187 10.77 8.31 -19.95
N SER A 188 9.58 8.88 -19.92
CA SER A 188 8.46 8.36 -19.15
C SER A 188 7.50 7.62 -20.09
N ARG A 189 7.01 6.45 -19.66
CA ARG A 189 5.99 5.68 -20.36
C ARG A 189 4.71 5.65 -19.55
N ALA A 190 3.56 5.67 -20.22
CA ALA A 190 2.29 5.38 -19.58
C ALA A 190 2.25 3.90 -19.18
N PHE A 191 1.71 3.62 -17.98
CA PHE A 191 1.46 2.24 -17.57
C PHE A 191 0.38 1.66 -18.50
N PRO A 192 0.60 0.49 -19.14
CA PRO A 192 -0.47 -0.12 -19.89
C PRO A 192 -1.62 -0.43 -18.92
N LEU A 193 -2.74 0.23 -19.13
CA LEU A 193 -3.98 -0.11 -18.43
C LEU A 193 -4.39 -1.52 -18.86
N PRO A 194 -4.79 -2.38 -17.90
CA PRO A 194 -5.26 -3.73 -18.21
C PRO A 194 -6.55 -3.72 -19.02
#